data_a6f1c55f4467052f290c2eea8120f148
#
_entry.id   a6f1c55f4467052f290c2eea8120f148
#
_cell.length_a   1.000
_cell.length_b   1.000
_cell.length_c   1.000
_cell.angle_alpha   90.00
_cell.angle_beta   90.00
_cell.angle_gamma   90.00
#
_symmetry.space_group_name_H-M   'P 1'
#
loop_
_entity.id
_entity.type
_entity.pdbx_description
1 polymer ?
#
loop_
_entity_poly.entity_id
_entity_poly.type
_entity_poly.pdbx_seq_one_letter_code
_entity_poly.pdbx_strand_id
1 'polypeptide(L)'
;MATTNARAEAAAEAWDLCMELFGADRPRMLDIQAEYGLKPPQFFALNALVEPAPMSAIANLLRCDRSAVTWITDRLEERGYVERRSDPRDRRVKLLALTDEGRRVREEIRARLATPPEPLSRLSRPEQRMLRDLLRKALAGEPG
;
A
#
# COMPACT_ATOMS: atom_id res chain seq x y z
N MET A 1 16.15 34.99 3.89
CA MET A 1 15.92 34.32 2.60
C MET A 1 16.77 33.05 2.40
N ALA A 2 18.03 33.01 2.81
CA ALA A 2 18.89 31.81 2.65
C ALA A 2 18.44 30.57 3.42
N THR A 3 17.88 30.71 4.62
CA THR A 3 17.42 29.60 5.47
C THR A 3 16.17 28.88 4.92
N THR A 4 15.28 29.57 4.21
CA THR A 4 14.08 28.97 3.64
C THR A 4 14.43 28.13 2.42
N ASN A 5 15.41 28.53 1.62
CA ASN A 5 15.86 27.80 0.44
C ASN A 5 16.58 26.49 0.85
N ALA A 6 17.50 26.55 1.82
CA ALA A 6 18.22 25.38 2.34
C ALA A 6 17.28 24.33 2.97
N ARG A 7 16.20 24.77 3.62
CA ARG A 7 15.19 23.84 4.15
C ARG A 7 14.37 23.15 3.05
N ALA A 8 14.04 23.86 2.00
CA ALA A 8 13.36 23.31 0.84
C ALA A 8 14.25 22.33 0.06
N GLU A 9 15.55 22.64 -0.05
CA GLU A 9 16.55 21.76 -0.69
C GLU A 9 16.73 20.44 0.09
N ALA A 10 16.88 20.50 1.41
CA ALA A 10 17.02 19.31 2.25
C ALA A 10 15.75 18.42 2.21
N ALA A 11 14.56 19.02 2.16
CA ALA A 11 13.31 18.26 2.03
C ALA A 11 13.18 17.58 0.65
N ALA A 12 13.61 18.26 -0.41
CA ALA A 12 13.62 17.70 -1.76
C ALA A 12 14.63 16.54 -1.85
N GLU A 13 15.84 16.71 -1.34
CA GLU A 13 16.85 15.65 -1.29
C GLU A 13 16.37 14.45 -0.48
N ALA A 14 15.74 14.67 0.68
CA ALA A 14 15.18 13.59 1.49
C ALA A 14 14.09 12.84 0.73
N TRP A 15 13.24 13.55 -0.03
CA TRP A 15 12.23 12.93 -0.88
C TRP A 15 12.84 12.09 -2.00
N ASP A 16 13.86 12.61 -2.69
CA ASP A 16 14.55 11.88 -3.75
C ASP A 16 15.18 10.58 -3.21
N LEU A 17 15.81 10.62 -2.04
CA LEU A 17 16.38 9.45 -1.36
C LEU A 17 15.28 8.45 -0.96
N CYS A 18 14.11 8.90 -0.51
CA CYS A 18 12.97 8.02 -0.26
C CYS A 18 12.52 7.32 -1.54
N MET A 19 12.48 8.02 -2.67
CA MET A 19 12.12 7.46 -3.96
C MET A 19 13.16 6.46 -4.47
N GLU A 20 14.45 6.72 -4.26
CA GLU A 20 15.52 5.77 -4.57
C GLU A 20 15.41 4.50 -3.72
N LEU A 21 15.16 4.63 -2.42
CA LEU A 21 14.96 3.51 -1.52
C LEU A 21 13.76 2.65 -1.94
N PHE A 22 12.65 3.28 -2.30
CA PHE A 22 11.47 2.60 -2.83
C PHE A 22 11.77 1.91 -4.17
N GLY A 23 12.52 2.58 -5.05
CA GLY A 23 12.96 2.02 -6.33
C GLY A 23 13.88 0.81 -6.16
N ALA A 24 14.76 0.82 -5.17
CA ALA A 24 15.65 -0.30 -4.87
C ALA A 24 14.87 -1.57 -4.43
N ASP A 25 13.71 -1.41 -3.81
CA ASP A 25 12.84 -2.54 -3.41
C ASP A 25 11.86 -2.99 -4.50
N ARG A 26 11.75 -2.23 -5.59
CA ARG A 26 10.80 -2.49 -6.67
C ARG A 26 10.90 -3.90 -7.28
N PRO A 27 12.09 -4.47 -7.56
CA PRO A 27 12.19 -5.83 -8.09
C PRO A 27 11.51 -6.85 -7.18
N ARG A 28 11.75 -6.80 -5.88
CA ARG A 28 11.10 -7.68 -4.90
C ARG A 28 9.58 -7.51 -4.90
N MET A 29 9.09 -6.28 -4.98
CA MET A 29 7.66 -6.00 -5.07
C MET A 29 7.04 -6.62 -6.32
N LEU A 30 7.72 -6.52 -7.46
CA LEU A 30 7.26 -7.11 -8.72
C LEU A 30 7.28 -8.65 -8.67
N ASP A 31 8.29 -9.25 -8.04
CA ASP A 31 8.37 -10.71 -7.86
C ASP A 31 7.22 -11.21 -7.00
N ILE A 32 6.92 -10.54 -5.89
CA ILE A 32 5.77 -10.86 -5.05
C ILE A 32 4.46 -10.75 -5.84
N GLN A 33 4.27 -9.67 -6.58
CA GLN A 33 3.08 -9.48 -7.40
C GLN A 33 2.92 -10.59 -8.46
N ALA A 34 4.01 -10.94 -9.13
CA ALA A 34 4.02 -11.98 -10.16
C ALA A 34 3.69 -13.36 -9.59
N GLU A 35 4.22 -13.72 -8.43
CA GLU A 35 3.98 -15.00 -7.76
C GLU A 35 2.49 -15.22 -7.46
N TYR A 36 1.79 -14.17 -7.02
CA TYR A 36 0.35 -14.23 -6.78
C TYR A 36 -0.49 -13.85 -8.02
N GLY A 37 0.16 -13.59 -9.16
CA GLY A 37 -0.47 -13.20 -10.41
C GLY A 37 -1.24 -11.89 -10.33
N LEU A 38 -0.79 -10.96 -9.49
CA LEU A 38 -1.42 -9.67 -9.26
C LEU A 38 -0.69 -8.56 -10.03
N LYS A 39 -1.47 -7.68 -10.66
CA LYS A 39 -0.94 -6.41 -11.15
C LYS A 39 -0.97 -5.36 -10.01
N PRO A 40 -0.20 -4.26 -10.12
CA PRO A 40 -0.12 -3.26 -9.05
C PRO A 40 -1.48 -2.81 -8.48
N PRO A 41 -2.49 -2.45 -9.27
CA PRO A 41 -3.78 -2.02 -8.71
C PRO A 41 -4.49 -3.11 -7.89
N GLN A 42 -4.42 -4.37 -8.35
CA GLN A 42 -5.00 -5.52 -7.64
C GLN A 42 -4.26 -5.81 -6.34
N PHE A 43 -2.93 -5.72 -6.38
CA PHE A 43 -2.06 -5.88 -5.22
C PHE A 43 -2.38 -4.85 -4.14
N PHE A 44 -2.52 -3.57 -4.51
CA PHE A 44 -2.87 -2.51 -3.56
C PHE A 44 -4.29 -2.69 -3.02
N ALA A 45 -5.26 -3.03 -3.87
CA ALA A 45 -6.64 -3.29 -3.45
C ALA A 45 -6.72 -4.43 -2.43
N LEU A 46 -6.06 -5.56 -2.72
CA LEU A 46 -6.05 -6.72 -1.83
C LEU A 46 -5.43 -6.39 -0.46
N ASN A 47 -4.29 -5.69 -0.45
CA ASN A 47 -3.61 -5.32 0.79
C ASN A 47 -4.37 -4.29 1.62
N ALA A 48 -5.10 -3.39 0.99
CA ALA A 48 -5.90 -2.37 1.66
C ALA A 48 -7.21 -2.91 2.25
N LEU A 49 -7.71 -4.03 1.73
CA LEU A 49 -8.98 -4.61 2.14
C LEU A 49 -8.81 -5.36 3.48
N VAL A 50 -8.90 -4.64 4.59
CA VAL A 50 -8.83 -5.22 5.95
C VAL A 50 -10.19 -5.77 6.36
N GLU A 51 -11.25 -5.03 6.08
CA GLU A 51 -12.64 -5.37 6.36
C GLU A 51 -13.49 -5.17 5.10
N PRO A 52 -14.71 -5.75 5.05
CA PRO A 52 -15.60 -5.52 3.92
C PRO A 52 -15.82 -4.02 3.67
N ALA A 53 -15.59 -3.58 2.45
CA ALA A 53 -15.67 -2.18 2.07
C ALA A 53 -16.52 -2.00 0.80
N PRO A 54 -17.29 -0.89 0.69
CA PRO A 54 -18.04 -0.59 -0.52
C PRO A 54 -17.09 -0.32 -1.70
N MET A 55 -17.53 -0.64 -2.91
CA MET A 55 -16.77 -0.42 -4.13
C MET A 55 -16.31 1.03 -4.29
N SER A 56 -17.11 2.00 -3.82
CA SER A 56 -16.75 3.42 -3.82
C SER A 56 -15.55 3.73 -2.94
N ALA A 57 -15.41 3.05 -1.80
CA ALA A 57 -14.24 3.23 -0.92
C ALA A 57 -12.96 2.71 -1.58
N ILE A 58 -13.04 1.58 -2.30
CA ILE A 58 -11.92 1.04 -3.07
C ILE A 58 -11.54 1.99 -4.23
N ALA A 59 -12.53 2.54 -4.93
CA ALA A 59 -12.30 3.54 -5.99
C ALA A 59 -11.55 4.77 -5.46
N ASN A 60 -11.99 5.32 -4.33
CA ASN A 60 -11.36 6.46 -3.69
C ASN A 60 -9.94 6.16 -3.24
N LEU A 61 -9.70 4.99 -2.65
CA LEU A 61 -8.39 4.55 -2.21
C LEU A 61 -7.40 4.45 -3.38
N LEU A 62 -7.83 3.83 -4.47
CA LEU A 62 -7.02 3.62 -5.66
C LEU A 62 -6.98 4.85 -6.59
N ARG A 63 -7.74 5.89 -6.27
CA ARG A 63 -7.91 7.09 -7.10
C ARG A 63 -8.25 6.76 -8.55
N CYS A 64 -9.16 5.83 -8.73
CA CYS A 64 -9.60 5.37 -10.03
C CYS A 64 -11.12 5.53 -10.19
N ASP A 65 -11.58 5.48 -11.42
CA ASP A 65 -13.00 5.52 -11.73
C ASP A 65 -13.71 4.18 -11.42
N ARG A 66 -15.03 4.20 -11.52
CA ARG A 66 -15.89 3.04 -11.25
C ARG A 66 -15.59 1.86 -12.17
N SER A 67 -15.28 2.11 -13.44
CA SER A 67 -14.97 1.07 -14.42
C SER A 67 -13.67 0.36 -14.09
N ALA A 68 -12.64 1.14 -13.74
CA ALA A 68 -11.34 0.60 -13.31
C ALA A 68 -11.47 -0.26 -12.04
N VAL A 69 -12.21 0.22 -11.04
CA VAL A 69 -12.48 -0.55 -9.81
C VAL A 69 -13.19 -1.86 -10.10
N THR A 70 -14.18 -1.84 -10.98
CA THR A 70 -14.90 -3.06 -11.39
C THR A 70 -13.93 -4.06 -12.00
N TRP A 71 -13.09 -3.64 -12.94
CA TRP A 71 -12.11 -4.50 -13.58
C TRP A 71 -11.08 -5.08 -12.55
N ILE A 72 -10.59 -4.25 -11.62
CA ILE A 72 -9.67 -4.68 -10.57
C ILE A 72 -10.32 -5.76 -9.69
N THR A 73 -11.54 -5.53 -9.26
CA THR A 73 -12.27 -6.43 -8.37
C THR A 73 -12.72 -7.71 -9.07
N ASP A 74 -13.11 -7.65 -10.34
CA ASP A 74 -13.41 -8.84 -11.14
C ASP A 74 -12.21 -9.79 -11.20
N ARG A 75 -11.01 -9.26 -11.42
CA ARG A 75 -9.78 -10.05 -11.44
C ARG A 75 -9.44 -10.68 -10.10
N LEU A 76 -9.67 -9.98 -9.00
CA LEU A 76 -9.48 -10.52 -7.66
C LEU A 76 -10.51 -11.60 -7.34
N GLU A 77 -11.74 -11.44 -7.81
CA GLU A 77 -12.82 -12.42 -7.64
C GLU A 77 -12.57 -13.68 -8.48
N GLU A 78 -12.15 -13.55 -9.75
CA GLU A 78 -11.72 -14.66 -10.60
C GLU A 78 -10.62 -15.51 -9.99
N ARG A 79 -9.74 -14.90 -9.19
CA ARG A 79 -8.69 -15.61 -8.43
C ARG A 79 -9.17 -16.19 -7.11
N GLY A 80 -10.41 -15.94 -6.73
CA GLY A 80 -10.97 -16.40 -5.47
C GLY A 80 -10.43 -15.67 -4.23
N TYR A 81 -9.82 -14.48 -4.39
CA TYR A 81 -9.29 -13.71 -3.26
C TYR A 81 -10.31 -12.80 -2.61
N VAL A 82 -11.31 -12.39 -3.36
CA VAL A 82 -12.40 -11.55 -2.87
C VAL A 82 -13.74 -12.07 -3.35
N GLU A 83 -14.78 -11.65 -2.70
CA GLU A 83 -16.17 -11.88 -3.08
C GLU A 83 -17.01 -10.63 -2.88
N ARG A 84 -18.07 -10.48 -3.67
CA ARG A 84 -19.04 -9.40 -3.49
C ARG A 84 -20.15 -9.87 -2.58
N ARG A 85 -20.45 -9.08 -1.56
CA ARG A 85 -21.54 -9.32 -0.61
C ARG A 85 -22.50 -8.14 -0.62
N SER A 86 -23.78 -8.36 -0.33
CA SER A 86 -24.70 -7.26 -0.04
C SER A 86 -24.44 -6.75 1.38
N ASP A 87 -24.47 -5.42 1.57
CA ASP A 87 -24.39 -4.85 2.91
C ASP A 87 -25.64 -5.31 3.71
N PRO A 88 -25.48 -5.86 4.92
CA PRO A 88 -26.61 -6.23 5.78
C PRO A 88 -27.53 -5.06 6.12
N ARG A 89 -27.00 -3.84 6.14
CA ARG A 89 -27.72 -2.60 6.45
C ARG A 89 -28.45 -1.99 5.27
N ASP A 90 -27.87 -2.13 4.04
CA ASP A 90 -28.49 -1.70 2.81
C ASP A 90 -28.09 -2.65 1.65
N ARG A 91 -29.03 -3.51 1.27
CA ARG A 91 -28.81 -4.50 0.20
C ARG A 91 -28.47 -3.92 -1.18
N ARG A 92 -28.69 -2.61 -1.37
CA ARG A 92 -28.32 -1.91 -2.61
C ARG A 92 -26.82 -1.69 -2.69
N VAL A 93 -26.15 -1.63 -1.54
CA VAL A 93 -24.71 -1.46 -1.44
C VAL A 93 -24.04 -2.81 -1.58
N LYS A 94 -23.07 -2.90 -2.50
CA LYS A 94 -22.21 -4.06 -2.65
C LYS A 94 -20.89 -3.81 -1.94
N LEU A 95 -20.56 -4.70 -1.02
CA LEU A 95 -19.30 -4.73 -0.30
C LEU A 95 -18.38 -5.74 -0.98
N LEU A 96 -17.11 -5.35 -1.12
CA LEU A 96 -16.04 -6.26 -1.43
C LEU A 96 -15.47 -6.81 -0.12
N ALA A 97 -15.34 -8.12 -0.01
CA ALA A 97 -14.80 -8.79 1.17
C ALA A 97 -13.72 -9.79 0.78
N LEU A 98 -12.73 -9.99 1.64
CA LEU A 98 -11.76 -11.07 1.46
C LEU A 98 -12.43 -12.43 1.67
N THR A 99 -12.11 -13.38 0.81
CA THR A 99 -12.34 -14.81 1.08
C THR A 99 -11.31 -15.35 2.09
N ASP A 100 -11.45 -16.58 2.55
CA ASP A 100 -10.42 -17.22 3.37
C ASP A 100 -9.09 -17.32 2.65
N GLU A 101 -9.13 -17.65 1.37
CA GLU A 101 -7.95 -17.66 0.51
C GLU A 101 -7.35 -16.25 0.35
N GLY A 102 -8.17 -15.24 0.14
CA GLY A 102 -7.73 -13.85 0.07
C GLY A 102 -7.06 -13.37 1.36
N ARG A 103 -7.59 -13.77 2.52
CA ARG A 103 -6.97 -13.47 3.82
C ARG A 103 -5.59 -14.13 3.93
N ARG A 104 -5.50 -15.41 3.59
CA ARG A 104 -4.24 -16.16 3.61
C ARG A 104 -3.18 -15.50 2.71
N VAL A 105 -3.52 -15.24 1.46
CA VAL A 105 -2.62 -14.60 0.49
C VAL A 105 -2.20 -13.20 0.95
N ARG A 106 -3.13 -12.41 1.46
CA ARG A 106 -2.83 -11.08 2.00
C ARG A 106 -1.84 -11.14 3.16
N GLU A 107 -2.01 -12.08 4.09
CA GLU A 107 -1.09 -12.23 5.23
C GLU A 107 0.30 -12.71 4.78
N GLU A 108 0.39 -13.61 3.81
CA GLU A 108 1.66 -14.03 3.21
C GLU A 108 2.38 -12.86 2.54
N ILE A 109 1.66 -12.06 1.75
CA ILE A 109 2.20 -10.85 1.12
C ILE A 109 2.71 -9.88 2.20
N ARG A 110 1.91 -9.63 3.23
CA ARG A 110 2.28 -8.73 4.33
C ARG A 110 3.52 -9.19 5.08
N ALA A 111 3.62 -10.48 5.37
CA ALA A 111 4.80 -11.06 6.01
C ALA A 111 6.07 -10.83 5.18
N ARG A 112 5.98 -10.98 3.87
CA ARG A 112 7.10 -10.73 2.96
C ARG A 112 7.44 -9.24 2.87
N LEU A 113 6.44 -8.37 2.86
CA LEU A 113 6.64 -6.91 2.84
C LEU A 113 7.16 -6.37 4.18
N ALA A 114 6.93 -7.09 5.28
CA ALA A 114 7.45 -6.71 6.60
C ALA A 114 8.98 -6.83 6.70
N THR A 115 9.61 -7.57 5.79
CA THR A 115 11.07 -7.61 5.68
C THR A 115 11.56 -6.27 5.11
N PRO A 116 12.40 -5.51 5.85
CA PRO A 116 12.90 -4.23 5.35
C PRO A 116 13.71 -4.40 4.07
N PRO A 117 13.71 -3.41 3.17
CA PRO A 117 14.63 -3.38 2.04
C PRO A 117 16.09 -3.46 2.49
N GLU A 118 16.92 -4.15 1.71
CA GLU A 118 18.33 -4.37 2.04
C GLU A 118 19.10 -3.09 2.42
N PRO A 119 18.95 -1.94 1.74
CA PRO A 119 19.66 -0.73 2.11
C PRO A 119 19.45 -0.28 3.57
N LEU A 120 18.29 -0.57 4.15
CA LEU A 120 18.03 -0.23 5.56
C LEU A 120 18.83 -1.10 6.54
N SER A 121 19.30 -2.27 6.12
CA SER A 121 20.15 -3.14 6.93
C SER A 121 21.57 -2.60 7.11
N ARG A 122 21.99 -1.68 6.27
CA ARG A 122 23.29 -0.99 6.35
C ARG A 122 23.34 0.00 7.51
N LEU A 123 22.19 0.44 8.00
CA LEU A 123 22.09 1.34 9.14
C LEU A 123 22.27 0.56 10.45
N SER A 124 23.02 1.16 11.37
CA SER A 124 23.09 0.67 12.76
C SER A 124 21.72 0.75 13.45
N ARG A 125 21.53 -0.01 14.52
CA ARG A 125 20.27 0.02 15.30
C ARG A 125 19.86 1.42 15.79
N PRO A 126 20.78 2.28 16.29
CA PRO A 126 20.42 3.66 16.63
C PRO A 126 19.94 4.47 15.42
N GLU A 127 20.60 4.35 14.27
CA GLU A 127 20.23 5.06 13.04
C GLU A 127 18.87 4.59 12.50
N GLN A 128 18.58 3.29 12.54
CA GLN A 128 17.26 2.75 12.18
C GLN A 128 16.16 3.34 13.08
N ARG A 129 16.41 3.47 14.39
CA ARG A 129 15.45 4.11 15.31
C ARG A 129 15.25 5.59 14.99
N MET A 130 16.35 6.30 14.70
CA MET A 130 16.27 7.72 14.31
C MET A 130 15.47 7.91 13.03
N LEU A 131 15.74 7.12 12.01
CA LEU A 131 14.97 7.15 10.75
C LEU A 131 13.49 6.86 10.98
N ARG A 132 13.17 5.83 11.76
CA ARG A 132 11.78 5.50 12.15
C ARG A 132 11.08 6.69 12.79
N ASP A 133 11.73 7.36 13.74
CA ASP A 133 11.14 8.45 14.51
C ASP A 133 10.94 9.71 13.64
N LEU A 134 11.90 9.98 12.73
CA LEU A 134 11.78 11.04 11.73
C LEU A 134 10.60 10.78 10.77
N LEU A 135 10.49 9.56 10.26
CA LEU A 135 9.36 9.18 9.38
C LEU A 135 8.02 9.27 10.11
N ARG A 136 7.93 8.81 11.35
CA ARG A 136 6.72 8.97 12.17
C ARG A 136 6.33 10.42 12.35
N LYS A 137 7.29 11.28 12.66
CA LYS A 137 7.06 12.73 12.80
C LYS A 137 6.57 13.33 11.48
N ALA A 138 7.18 12.98 10.37
CA ALA A 138 6.78 13.47 9.05
C ALA A 138 5.36 13.03 8.65
N LEU A 139 4.98 11.79 9.00
CA LEU A 139 3.67 11.21 8.66
C LEU A 139 2.55 11.59 9.64
N ALA A 140 2.88 11.97 10.87
CA ALA A 140 1.90 12.33 11.88
C ALA A 140 1.14 13.64 11.59
N GLY A 141 1.60 14.43 10.60
CA GLY A 141 0.90 15.63 10.11
C GLY A 141 0.49 16.55 11.26
N GLU A 142 1.43 17.16 11.99
CA GLU A 142 1.07 18.31 12.78
C GLU A 142 0.68 19.43 11.83
N PRO A 143 -0.55 19.97 11.91
CA PRO A 143 -0.87 21.19 11.19
C PRO A 143 0.02 22.29 11.77
N GLY A 144 0.88 22.86 10.93
CA GLY A 144 1.62 24.07 11.23
C GLY A 144 0.71 25.28 11.31
#